data_ee05d9541ad9b4ab4d29c01ca247d4e1
#
_entry.id   ee05d9541ad9b4ab4d29c01ca247d4e1
#
_cell.length_a   1.000
_cell.length_b   1.000
_cell.length_c   1.000
_cell.angle_alpha   90.00
_cell.angle_beta   90.00
_cell.angle_gamma   90.00
#
_symmetry.space_group_name_H-M   'P 1'
#
loop_
_entity.id
_entity.type
_entity.pdbx_description
1 polymer ?
#
loop_
_entity_poly.entity_id
_entity_poly.type
_entity_poly.pdbx_seq_one_letter_code
_entity_poly.pdbx_strand_id
1 'polypeptide(L)'
;MANKILDEESLKQVGRSGEPRTYEVERGAIRRFAEAIGDTNPLFNDEHSARESHFGGMIAPPTFCRSMGSPIPDVRIGALGTSFRGLDGGSDWEYFKPIRPGDRITVQTRLADLRESEGRLGPMVFITMETTYTNQFGELCATQRSTGIRY
;
A
#
# COMPACT_ATOMS: atom_id res chain seq x y z
N MET A 1 -34.27 1.16 14.13
CA MET A 1 -33.12 2.06 13.95
C MET A 1 -31.92 1.19 13.65
N ALA A 2 -31.27 1.37 12.51
CA ALA A 2 -30.02 0.65 12.22
C ALA A 2 -28.98 1.02 13.28
N ASN A 3 -28.39 0.03 13.90
CA ASN A 3 -27.38 0.23 14.94
C ASN A 3 -26.12 0.77 14.22
N LYS A 4 -25.87 2.07 14.33
CA LYS A 4 -24.71 2.72 13.71
C LYS A 4 -23.43 2.16 14.33
N ILE A 5 -22.56 1.58 13.51
CA ILE A 5 -21.30 0.96 13.94
C ILE A 5 -20.23 2.03 14.12
N LEU A 6 -20.17 2.99 13.19
CA LEU A 6 -19.22 4.10 13.24
C LEU A 6 -19.75 5.20 14.15
N ASP A 7 -19.11 5.36 15.29
CA ASP A 7 -19.32 6.49 16.20
C ASP A 7 -18.39 7.66 15.89
N GLU A 8 -18.54 8.76 16.59
CA GLU A 8 -17.70 9.95 16.41
C GLU A 8 -16.22 9.67 16.72
N GLU A 9 -15.93 8.80 17.69
CA GLU A 9 -14.58 8.42 18.04
C GLU A 9 -13.90 7.63 16.92
N SER A 10 -14.64 6.76 16.24
CA SER A 10 -14.14 6.05 15.05
C SER A 10 -13.80 7.03 13.93
N LEU A 11 -14.69 7.98 13.65
CA LEU A 11 -14.52 8.96 12.58
C LEU A 11 -13.38 9.96 12.83
N LYS A 12 -13.11 10.32 14.08
CA LYS A 12 -11.99 11.19 14.46
C LYS A 12 -10.60 10.58 14.15
N GLN A 13 -10.55 9.27 13.94
CA GLN A 13 -9.29 8.58 13.60
C GLN A 13 -8.87 8.74 12.13
N VAL A 14 -9.78 9.21 11.26
CA VAL A 14 -9.45 9.50 9.84
C VAL A 14 -8.33 10.53 9.77
N GLY A 15 -7.31 10.24 8.97
CA GLY A 15 -6.07 11.02 8.88
C GLY A 15 -4.92 10.51 9.75
N ARG A 16 -5.20 9.60 10.69
CA ARG A 16 -4.16 8.98 11.53
C ARG A 16 -3.17 8.19 10.67
N SER A 17 -1.88 8.39 10.91
CA SER A 17 -0.80 7.68 10.23
C SER A 17 -0.12 6.68 11.16
N GLY A 18 0.32 5.57 10.58
CA GLY A 18 1.29 4.68 11.21
C GLY A 18 2.70 5.26 11.13
N GLU A 19 3.63 4.63 11.85
CA GLU A 19 5.04 5.01 11.79
C GLU A 19 5.61 4.72 10.39
N PRO A 20 6.37 5.66 9.81
CA PRO A 20 7.03 5.43 8.54
C PRO A 20 8.12 4.37 8.66
N ARG A 21 8.36 3.63 7.59
CA ARG A 21 9.45 2.65 7.50
C ARG A 21 10.24 2.88 6.22
N THR A 22 11.57 2.87 6.33
CA THR A 22 12.46 3.07 5.19
C THR A 22 13.13 1.76 4.79
N TYR A 23 13.17 1.51 3.48
CA TYR A 23 13.77 0.34 2.85
C TYR A 23 14.86 0.76 1.88
N GLU A 24 15.98 0.06 1.91
CA GLU A 24 16.99 0.15 0.86
C GLU A 24 16.63 -0.81 -0.28
N VAL A 25 16.64 -0.30 -1.50
CA VAL A 25 16.29 -1.09 -2.68
C VAL A 25 17.56 -1.70 -3.26
N GLU A 26 17.73 -2.99 -3.05
CA GLU A 26 18.85 -3.74 -3.57
C GLU A 26 18.55 -4.29 -4.97
N ARG A 27 19.55 -4.25 -5.87
CA ARG A 27 19.47 -4.83 -7.21
C ARG A 27 19.08 -6.31 -7.17
N GLY A 28 19.68 -7.06 -6.26
CA GLY A 28 19.39 -8.48 -6.08
C GLY A 28 17.94 -8.74 -5.62
N ALA A 29 17.38 -7.84 -4.80
CA ALA A 29 15.99 -7.95 -4.38
C ALA A 29 15.03 -7.75 -5.55
N ILE A 30 15.30 -6.78 -6.43
CA ILE A 30 14.50 -6.55 -7.65
C ILE A 30 14.51 -7.81 -8.53
N ARG A 31 15.69 -8.41 -8.79
CA ARG A 31 15.82 -9.62 -9.60
C ARG A 31 15.03 -10.79 -9.01
N ARG A 32 15.23 -11.07 -7.73
CA ARG A 32 14.52 -12.15 -7.03
C ARG A 32 12.99 -11.95 -7.04
N PHE A 33 12.56 -10.72 -6.90
CA PHE A 33 11.13 -10.40 -6.97
C PHE A 33 10.57 -10.67 -8.38
N ALA A 34 11.26 -10.19 -9.43
CA ALA A 34 10.87 -10.44 -10.82
C ALA A 34 10.83 -11.94 -11.14
N GLU A 35 11.83 -12.71 -10.70
CA GLU A 35 11.84 -14.17 -10.83
C GLU A 35 10.65 -14.82 -10.12
N ALA A 36 10.34 -14.39 -8.90
CA ALA A 36 9.27 -14.95 -8.10
C ALA A 36 7.88 -14.74 -8.71
N ILE A 37 7.67 -13.63 -9.42
CA ILE A 37 6.42 -13.34 -10.13
C ILE A 37 6.42 -13.83 -11.59
N GLY A 38 7.52 -14.46 -12.04
CA GLY A 38 7.67 -14.96 -13.42
C GLY A 38 7.81 -13.86 -14.46
N ASP A 39 8.23 -12.65 -14.07
CA ASP A 39 8.43 -11.54 -15.00
C ASP A 39 9.84 -11.55 -15.57
N THR A 40 9.95 -11.83 -16.86
CA THR A 40 11.21 -11.92 -17.60
C THR A 40 11.61 -10.61 -18.28
N ASN A 41 10.92 -9.51 -18.03
CA ASN A 41 11.23 -8.21 -18.62
C ASN A 41 12.68 -7.81 -18.29
N PRO A 42 13.54 -7.55 -19.30
CA PRO A 42 14.94 -7.21 -19.09
C PRO A 42 15.17 -5.92 -18.29
N LEU A 43 14.17 -5.03 -18.20
CA LEU A 43 14.23 -3.84 -17.35
C LEU A 43 14.49 -4.19 -15.87
N PHE A 44 14.08 -5.37 -15.42
CA PHE A 44 14.20 -5.82 -14.03
C PHE A 44 15.36 -6.79 -13.80
N ASN A 45 15.94 -7.33 -14.87
CA ASN A 45 16.87 -8.45 -14.79
C ASN A 45 18.24 -8.17 -15.42
N ASP A 46 18.28 -7.36 -16.49
CA ASP A 46 19.48 -7.11 -17.29
C ASP A 46 19.82 -5.62 -17.32
N GLU A 47 20.93 -5.27 -16.66
CA GLU A 47 21.39 -3.89 -16.57
C GLU A 47 21.80 -3.30 -17.91
N HIS A 48 22.38 -4.11 -18.81
CA HIS A 48 22.79 -3.64 -20.13
C HIS A 48 21.58 -3.22 -20.96
N SER A 49 20.62 -4.12 -21.11
CA SER A 49 19.35 -3.80 -21.82
C SER A 49 18.58 -2.66 -21.16
N ALA A 50 18.58 -2.60 -19.83
CA ALA A 50 17.89 -1.52 -19.10
C ALA A 50 18.54 -0.16 -19.32
N ARG A 51 19.86 -0.07 -19.47
CA ARG A 51 20.57 1.18 -19.80
C ARG A 51 20.22 1.71 -21.18
N GLU A 52 19.96 0.84 -22.14
CA GLU A 52 19.55 1.22 -23.49
C GLU A 52 18.07 1.65 -23.57
N SER A 53 17.30 1.38 -22.53
CA SER A 53 15.90 1.81 -22.45
C SER A 53 15.77 3.31 -22.13
N HIS A 54 14.57 3.85 -22.32
CA HIS A 54 14.28 5.24 -21.94
C HIS A 54 14.40 5.50 -20.43
N PHE A 55 14.48 4.44 -19.60
CA PHE A 55 14.74 4.56 -18.16
C PHE A 55 16.21 4.77 -17.83
N GLY A 56 17.12 4.45 -18.76
CA GLY A 56 18.57 4.62 -18.59
C GLY A 56 19.20 3.73 -17.52
N GLY A 57 18.52 2.69 -17.07
CA GLY A 57 18.99 1.74 -16.07
C GLY A 57 17.88 0.85 -15.54
N MET A 58 18.24 -0.10 -14.68
CA MET A 58 17.27 -1.00 -14.05
C MET A 58 16.24 -0.24 -13.23
N ILE A 59 15.02 -0.74 -13.27
CA ILE A 59 13.91 -0.32 -12.42
C ILE A 59 13.30 -1.54 -11.72
N ALA A 60 12.57 -1.31 -10.66
CA ALA A 60 11.78 -2.35 -10.01
C ALA A 60 10.47 -2.58 -10.76
N PRO A 61 9.95 -3.83 -10.80
CA PRO A 61 8.59 -4.07 -11.25
C PRO A 61 7.60 -3.22 -10.45
N PRO A 62 6.49 -2.73 -11.04
CA PRO A 62 5.52 -1.92 -10.30
C PRO A 62 5.02 -2.56 -9.02
N THR A 63 4.79 -3.88 -9.05
CA THR A 63 4.33 -4.65 -7.89
C THR A 63 5.39 -4.85 -6.80
N PHE A 64 6.65 -4.47 -7.05
CA PHE A 64 7.74 -4.53 -6.05
C PHE A 64 7.38 -3.73 -4.77
N CYS A 65 6.58 -2.69 -4.89
CA CYS A 65 6.06 -1.93 -3.76
C CYS A 65 5.35 -2.82 -2.72
N ARG A 66 4.75 -3.95 -3.15
CA ARG A 66 4.10 -4.92 -2.24
C ARG A 66 5.07 -5.61 -1.29
N SER A 67 6.35 -5.63 -1.59
CA SER A 67 7.39 -6.19 -0.71
C SER A 67 7.77 -5.24 0.44
N MET A 68 7.36 -3.97 0.36
CA MET A 68 7.68 -2.93 1.33
C MET A 68 6.39 -2.50 2.06
N GLY A 69 6.25 -2.91 3.32
CA GLY A 69 5.12 -2.53 4.15
C GLY A 69 5.47 -1.47 5.18
N SER A 70 4.48 -0.79 5.73
CA SER A 70 4.62 0.05 6.91
C SER A 70 3.60 -0.33 7.97
N PRO A 71 3.83 0.01 9.24
CA PRO A 71 2.84 -0.18 10.28
C PRO A 71 1.53 0.51 9.91
N ILE A 72 0.43 -0.23 10.05
CA ILE A 72 -0.92 0.30 9.89
C ILE A 72 -1.27 1.04 11.18
N PRO A 73 -1.89 2.24 11.11
CA PRO A 73 -2.37 2.91 12.30
C PRO A 73 -3.40 2.04 13.05
N ASP A 74 -3.32 2.01 14.36
CA ASP A 74 -4.31 1.31 15.19
C ASP A 74 -5.67 2.02 15.05
N VAL A 75 -6.62 1.34 14.42
CA VAL A 75 -7.97 1.87 14.15
C VAL A 75 -8.98 1.07 14.97
N ARG A 76 -9.65 1.77 15.88
CA ARG A 76 -10.70 1.21 16.72
C ARG A 76 -12.07 1.56 16.14
N ILE A 77 -12.87 0.53 15.92
CA ILE A 77 -14.25 0.67 15.44
C ILE A 77 -15.15 0.16 16.57
N GLY A 78 -15.80 1.11 17.27
CA GLY A 78 -16.46 0.89 18.55
C GLY A 78 -17.32 -0.37 18.63
N ALA A 79 -18.35 -0.47 17.81
CA ALA A 79 -19.34 -1.56 17.92
C ALA A 79 -18.86 -2.93 17.38
N LEU A 80 -17.80 -2.97 16.55
CA LEU A 80 -17.26 -4.23 16.01
C LEU A 80 -16.31 -4.94 16.99
N GLY A 81 -15.81 -4.24 18.01
CA GLY A 81 -14.87 -4.80 18.98
C GLY A 81 -13.66 -5.45 18.30
N THR A 82 -13.20 -6.58 18.84
CA THR A 82 -12.09 -7.38 18.29
C THR A 82 -12.56 -8.60 17.49
N SER A 83 -13.85 -8.95 17.54
CA SER A 83 -14.45 -10.08 16.84
C SER A 83 -15.14 -9.63 15.59
N PHE A 84 -14.41 -9.57 14.50
CA PHE A 84 -14.95 -9.24 13.18
C PHE A 84 -14.38 -10.17 12.12
N ARG A 85 -15.15 -10.35 11.06
CA ARG A 85 -14.68 -10.98 9.83
C ARG A 85 -14.19 -9.89 8.89
N GLY A 86 -13.07 -10.15 8.22
CA GLY A 86 -12.48 -9.21 7.30
C GLY A 86 -12.37 -9.77 5.89
N LEU A 87 -12.65 -8.93 4.91
CA LEU A 87 -12.42 -9.19 3.49
C LEU A 87 -11.49 -8.14 2.93
N ASP A 88 -10.68 -8.54 1.95
CA ASP A 88 -9.95 -7.61 1.10
C ASP A 88 -10.91 -7.09 0.03
N GLY A 89 -11.17 -5.79 0.04
CA GLY A 89 -12.02 -5.11 -0.93
C GLY A 89 -11.28 -4.64 -2.19
N GLY A 90 -9.97 -4.83 -2.24
CA GLY A 90 -9.13 -4.45 -3.38
C GLY A 90 -8.20 -3.29 -3.11
N SER A 91 -7.39 -2.97 -4.11
CA SER A 91 -6.41 -1.88 -4.06
C SER A 91 -6.30 -1.18 -5.40
N ASP A 92 -6.23 0.15 -5.36
CA ASP A 92 -5.91 1.01 -6.49
C ASP A 92 -4.49 1.54 -6.33
N TRP A 93 -3.72 1.52 -7.44
CA TRP A 93 -2.34 1.94 -7.47
C TRP A 93 -2.13 3.05 -8.49
N GLU A 94 -1.35 4.06 -8.09
CA GLU A 94 -0.83 5.09 -9.00
C GLU A 94 0.69 5.11 -8.91
N TYR A 95 1.35 5.19 -10.08
CA TYR A 95 2.80 5.21 -10.20
C TYR A 95 3.25 6.53 -10.84
N PHE A 96 4.20 7.21 -10.20
CA PHE A 96 4.68 8.52 -10.60
C PHE A 96 6.13 8.49 -11.06
N LYS A 97 6.99 7.76 -10.31
CA LYS A 97 8.40 7.61 -10.61
C LYS A 97 8.85 6.17 -10.44
N PRO A 98 9.72 5.65 -11.33
CA PRO A 98 10.27 4.32 -11.17
C PRO A 98 11.14 4.23 -9.91
N ILE A 99 11.03 3.11 -9.22
CA ILE A 99 11.92 2.76 -8.12
C ILE A 99 13.13 2.07 -8.70
N ARG A 100 14.33 2.46 -8.27
CA ARG A 100 15.61 2.03 -8.82
C ARG A 100 16.47 1.34 -7.77
N PRO A 101 17.40 0.46 -8.21
CA PRO A 101 18.45 -0.03 -7.32
C PRO A 101 19.21 1.14 -6.68
N GLY A 102 19.43 1.07 -5.37
CA GLY A 102 20.10 2.13 -4.60
C GLY A 102 19.16 3.17 -4.00
N ASP A 103 17.89 3.17 -4.36
CA ASP A 103 16.91 4.03 -3.72
C ASP A 103 16.68 3.65 -2.26
N ARG A 104 16.33 4.66 -1.45
CA ARG A 104 15.79 4.48 -0.11
C ARG A 104 14.34 4.93 -0.13
N ILE A 105 13.43 3.98 -0.01
CA ILE A 105 12.00 4.22 -0.10
C ILE A 105 11.41 4.28 1.31
N THR A 106 10.86 5.42 1.66
CA THR A 106 10.08 5.60 2.88
C THR A 106 8.62 5.32 2.58
N VAL A 107 8.07 4.37 3.33
CA VAL A 107 6.70 3.89 3.20
C VAL A 107 5.91 4.31 4.43
N GLN A 108 4.77 4.94 4.23
CA GLN A 108 3.87 5.34 5.32
C GLN A 108 2.43 5.07 4.95
N THR A 109 1.67 4.48 5.88
CA THR A 109 0.25 4.20 5.72
C THR A 109 -0.57 5.08 6.65
N ARG A 110 -1.66 5.67 6.13
CA ARG A 110 -2.64 6.42 6.92
C ARG A 110 -4.05 5.89 6.71
N LEU A 111 -4.90 6.10 7.69
CA LEU A 111 -6.32 5.90 7.54
C LEU A 111 -6.90 7.04 6.70
N ALA A 112 -7.34 6.73 5.49
CA ALA A 112 -7.85 7.73 4.55
C ALA A 112 -9.35 7.96 4.67
N ASP A 113 -10.12 6.89 4.93
CA ASP A 113 -11.57 6.97 5.03
C ASP A 113 -12.17 5.81 5.83
N LEU A 114 -13.32 6.07 6.46
CA LEU A 114 -14.18 5.09 7.11
C LEU A 114 -15.61 5.30 6.61
N ARG A 115 -16.21 4.26 6.05
CA ARG A 115 -17.58 4.31 5.55
C ARG A 115 -18.37 3.09 6.02
N GLU A 116 -19.57 3.34 6.53
CA GLU A 116 -20.54 2.30 6.87
C GLU A 116 -21.53 2.08 5.73
N SER A 117 -21.88 0.83 5.52
CA SER A 117 -22.90 0.44 4.55
C SER A 117 -23.66 -0.78 5.06
N GLU A 118 -24.89 -0.92 4.70
CA GLU A 118 -25.69 -2.10 4.99
C GLU A 118 -25.67 -3.05 3.79
N GLY A 119 -25.33 -4.32 4.04
CA GLY A 119 -25.29 -5.37 3.04
C GLY A 119 -26.20 -6.54 3.41
N ARG A 120 -26.20 -7.58 2.57
CA ARG A 120 -27.02 -8.79 2.77
C ARG A 120 -26.65 -9.56 4.06
N LEU A 121 -25.43 -9.38 4.56
CA LEU A 121 -24.91 -10.01 5.78
C LEU A 121 -25.03 -9.12 7.03
N GLY A 122 -25.71 -7.97 6.90
CA GLY A 122 -25.79 -6.96 7.93
C GLY A 122 -24.91 -5.74 7.67
N PRO A 123 -24.71 -4.92 8.68
CA PRO A 123 -23.90 -3.71 8.55
C PRO A 123 -22.42 -4.05 8.35
N MET A 124 -21.77 -3.31 7.45
CA MET A 124 -20.35 -3.46 7.07
C MET A 124 -19.64 -2.13 7.20
N VAL A 125 -18.36 -2.18 7.57
CA VAL A 125 -17.49 -1.01 7.58
C VAL A 125 -16.39 -1.19 6.54
N PHE A 126 -16.30 -0.21 5.65
CA PHE A 126 -15.22 -0.07 4.67
C PHE A 126 -14.12 0.80 5.27
N ILE A 127 -12.92 0.28 5.34
CA ILE A 127 -11.75 0.94 5.89
C ILE A 127 -10.79 1.18 4.74
N THR A 128 -10.61 2.44 4.35
CA THR A 128 -9.67 2.80 3.28
C THR A 128 -8.35 3.27 3.89
N MET A 129 -7.29 2.56 3.57
CA MET A 129 -5.92 2.93 3.89
C MET A 129 -5.24 3.51 2.66
N GLU A 130 -4.44 4.54 2.84
CA GLU A 130 -3.58 5.10 1.81
C GLU A 130 -2.12 4.93 2.22
N THR A 131 -1.34 4.31 1.34
CA THR A 131 0.09 4.11 1.54
C THR A 131 0.86 4.91 0.49
N THR A 132 1.85 5.67 0.94
CA THR A 132 2.75 6.44 0.08
C THR A 132 4.14 5.82 0.08
N TYR A 133 4.79 5.87 -1.08
CA TYR A 133 6.15 5.38 -1.32
C TYR A 133 6.98 6.55 -1.84
N THR A 134 7.90 7.06 -1.02
CA THR A 134 8.68 8.27 -1.31
C THR A 134 10.17 7.94 -1.31
N ASN A 135 10.91 8.40 -2.32
CA ASN A 135 12.34 8.16 -2.39
C ASN A 135 13.15 9.12 -1.50
N GLN A 136 14.48 8.97 -1.46
CA GLN A 136 15.40 9.78 -0.67
C GLN A 136 15.44 11.26 -1.05
N PHE A 137 14.91 11.62 -2.21
CA PHE A 137 14.83 13.01 -2.69
C PHE A 137 13.50 13.68 -2.33
N GLY A 138 12.62 12.98 -1.58
CA GLY A 138 11.28 13.47 -1.25
C GLY A 138 10.29 13.35 -2.42
N GLU A 139 10.62 12.61 -3.47
CA GLU A 139 9.76 12.43 -4.62
C GLU A 139 8.82 11.24 -4.40
N LEU A 140 7.53 11.46 -4.65
CA LEU A 140 6.52 10.41 -4.59
C LEU A 140 6.70 9.45 -5.77
N CYS A 141 6.98 8.17 -5.45
CA CYS A 141 7.14 7.12 -6.45
C CYS A 141 5.82 6.41 -6.75
N ALA A 142 5.05 6.10 -5.73
CA ALA A 142 3.76 5.42 -5.88
C ALA A 142 2.83 5.73 -4.71
N THR A 143 1.54 5.54 -4.94
CA THR A 143 0.50 5.48 -3.90
C THR A 143 -0.34 4.23 -4.07
N GLN A 144 -0.81 3.71 -2.95
CA GLN A 144 -1.80 2.63 -2.89
C GLN A 144 -2.98 3.08 -2.06
N ARG A 145 -4.20 2.90 -2.56
CA ARG A 145 -5.41 2.97 -1.75
C ARG A 145 -6.00 1.56 -1.65
N SER A 146 -5.97 1.00 -0.46
CA SER A 146 -6.52 -0.32 -0.19
C SER A 146 -7.78 -0.21 0.65
N THR A 147 -8.78 -1.03 0.34
CA THR A 147 -10.04 -1.08 1.07
C THR A 147 -10.19 -2.42 1.75
N GLY A 148 -10.23 -2.40 3.08
CA GLY A 148 -10.64 -3.55 3.89
C GLY A 148 -12.12 -3.44 4.23
N ILE A 149 -12.81 -4.56 4.29
CA ILE A 149 -14.23 -4.63 4.68
C ILE A 149 -14.33 -5.44 5.96
N ARG A 150 -15.00 -4.88 6.96
CA ARG A 150 -15.30 -5.57 8.23
C ARG A 150 -16.81 -5.73 8.40
N TYR A 151 -17.25 -6.93 8.85
CA TYR A 151 -18.65 -7.28 9.06
C TYR A 151 -18.85 -8.35 10.15
#